data_e9677ca401ac7ce002ae22000c75876a
#
_entry.id   e9677ca401ac7ce002ae22000c75876a
#
_cell.length_a   1.000
_cell.length_b   1.000
_cell.length_c   1.000
_cell.angle_alpha   90.00
_cell.angle_beta   90.00
_cell.angle_gamma   90.00
#
_symmetry.space_group_name_H-M   'P 1'
#
loop_
_entity.id
_entity.type
_entity.pdbx_description
1 polymer ?
#
loop_
_entity_poly.entity_id
_entity_poly.type
_entity_poly.pdbx_seq_one_letter_code
_entity_poly.pdbx_strand_id
1 'polypeptide(L)'
;MVSKFKLLLILISFLFLWSCADKKNKISEIVEVDMEMQMSNAYKEGYFELQRGDVLLAVKKFNEAELLFPQSPWAPKAAIMAAYAYYSQSYYTDAIFELERYLVTYPNHKSKVYAHFLLGMSFYEQIIDEKKDLKSILDSKE
;
A
#
# COMPACT_ATOMS: atom_id res chain seq x y z
N MET A 1 -17.61 68.83 12.73
CA MET A 1 -17.75 67.50 13.31
C MET A 1 -17.62 66.39 12.29
N VAL A 2 -18.11 66.52 11.08
CA VAL A 2 -18.08 65.45 10.01
C VAL A 2 -16.69 65.10 9.53
N SER A 3 -15.73 66.03 9.52
CA SER A 3 -14.34 65.78 9.07
C SER A 3 -13.57 64.82 9.99
N LYS A 4 -13.72 64.93 11.30
CA LYS A 4 -13.01 64.08 12.27
C LYS A 4 -13.57 62.65 12.28
N PHE A 5 -14.85 62.48 11.97
CA PHE A 5 -15.50 61.19 11.87
C PHE A 5 -15.04 60.40 10.61
N LYS A 6 -14.86 61.10 9.47
CA LYS A 6 -14.30 60.51 8.24
C LYS A 6 -12.84 60.07 8.44
N LEU A 7 -12.06 60.86 9.17
CA LEU A 7 -10.66 60.53 9.46
C LEU A 7 -10.55 59.28 10.36
N LEU A 8 -11.46 59.14 11.35
CA LEU A 8 -11.52 57.95 12.19
C LEU A 8 -11.88 56.69 11.43
N LEU A 9 -12.84 56.76 10.50
CA LEU A 9 -13.22 55.63 9.64
C LEU A 9 -12.07 55.18 8.72
N ILE A 10 -11.29 56.10 8.17
CA ILE A 10 -10.11 55.79 7.36
C ILE A 10 -9.04 55.11 8.21
N LEU A 11 -8.82 55.57 9.44
CA LEU A 11 -7.84 54.97 10.35
C LEU A 11 -8.21 53.53 10.74
N ILE A 12 -9.50 53.28 11.00
CA ILE A 12 -10.02 51.94 11.30
C ILE A 12 -9.89 51.04 10.09
N SER A 13 -10.15 51.53 8.87
CA SER A 13 -9.97 50.75 7.64
C SER A 13 -8.51 50.32 7.42
N PHE A 14 -7.54 51.17 7.80
CA PHE A 14 -6.10 50.87 7.68
C PHE A 14 -5.64 49.79 8.67
N LEU A 15 -6.30 49.67 9.83
CA LEU A 15 -5.99 48.63 10.81
C LEU A 15 -6.40 47.22 10.35
N PHE A 16 -7.43 47.11 9.49
CA PHE A 16 -7.85 45.83 8.95
C PHE A 16 -6.93 45.31 7.81
N LEU A 17 -6.13 46.18 7.21
CA LEU A 17 -5.21 45.78 6.14
C LEU A 17 -3.91 45.13 6.67
N TRP A 18 -3.61 45.25 7.95
CA TRP A 18 -2.40 44.63 8.55
C TRP A 18 -2.63 43.22 9.10
N SER A 19 -3.84 42.67 9.00
CA SER A 19 -4.17 41.36 9.56
C SER A 19 -3.88 40.18 8.60
N CYS A 20 -3.28 40.41 7.43
CA CYS A 20 -2.98 39.36 6.46
C CYS A 20 -1.49 39.18 6.14
N ALA A 21 -0.61 39.37 7.12
CA ALA A 21 0.81 39.08 6.90
C ALA A 21 1.31 38.16 8.01
N ASP A 22 1.72 36.98 7.62
CA ASP A 22 2.48 35.93 8.29
C ASP A 22 1.71 34.69 8.74
N LYS A 23 1.07 33.99 7.78
CA LYS A 23 1.24 32.54 7.76
C LYS A 23 2.39 32.23 6.81
N LYS A 24 3.60 32.26 7.29
CA LYS A 24 4.65 31.41 6.73
C LYS A 24 4.11 29.99 6.84
N ASN A 25 3.47 29.51 5.76
CA ASN A 25 3.39 28.09 5.51
C ASN A 25 4.84 27.60 5.56
N LYS A 26 5.25 27.06 6.70
CA LYS A 26 6.27 26.03 6.67
C LYS A 26 5.66 24.95 5.77
N ILE A 27 5.93 25.05 4.47
CA ILE A 27 5.95 23.89 3.62
C ILE A 27 6.96 23.01 4.34
N SER A 28 6.45 22.05 5.12
CA SER A 28 7.31 20.99 5.61
C SER A 28 7.95 20.46 4.34
N GLU A 29 9.24 20.64 4.21
CA GLU A 29 10.04 19.92 3.26
C GLU A 29 9.59 18.47 3.40
N ILE A 30 8.77 17.98 2.45
CA ILE A 30 8.45 16.56 2.35
C ILE A 30 9.75 15.96 1.86
N VAL A 31 10.56 15.57 2.83
CA VAL A 31 11.88 15.02 2.58
C VAL A 31 11.60 13.66 1.96
N GLU A 32 11.95 13.48 0.68
CA GLU A 32 11.89 12.19 -0.02
C GLU A 32 12.56 11.07 0.81
N VAL A 33 13.56 11.42 1.61
CA VAL A 33 14.23 10.57 2.61
C VAL A 33 13.25 9.98 3.62
N ASP A 34 12.19 10.69 4.00
CA ASP A 34 11.20 10.20 4.96
C ASP A 34 10.28 9.13 4.32
N MET A 35 9.87 9.31 3.06
CA MET A 35 9.03 8.33 2.36
C MET A 35 9.78 7.03 2.07
N GLU A 36 11.05 7.09 1.69
CA GLU A 36 11.85 5.89 1.45
C GLU A 36 12.09 5.11 2.76
N MET A 37 12.30 5.81 3.86
CA MET A 37 12.42 5.20 5.19
C MET A 37 11.09 4.57 5.63
N GLN A 38 9.96 5.24 5.43
CA GLN A 38 8.64 4.71 5.76
C GLN A 38 8.33 3.45 4.94
N MET A 39 8.59 3.47 3.63
CA MET A 39 8.46 2.31 2.75
C MET A 39 9.34 1.14 3.22
N SER A 40 10.61 1.41 3.53
CA SER A 40 11.55 0.39 4.03
C SER A 40 11.07 -0.22 5.35
N ASN A 41 10.54 0.59 6.25
CA ASN A 41 9.98 0.12 7.51
C ASN A 41 8.72 -0.73 7.29
N ALA A 42 7.79 -0.28 6.46
CA ALA A 42 6.61 -1.05 6.11
C ALA A 42 6.95 -2.42 5.48
N TYR A 43 7.95 -2.45 4.58
CA TYR A 43 8.44 -3.71 4.01
C TYR A 43 9.02 -4.66 5.06
N LYS A 44 9.84 -4.14 5.99
CA LYS A 44 10.43 -4.93 7.08
C LYS A 44 9.36 -5.45 8.05
N GLU A 45 8.38 -4.63 8.38
CA GLU A 45 7.24 -5.04 9.20
C GLU A 45 6.44 -6.15 8.51
N GLY A 46 6.17 -6.02 7.20
CA GLY A 46 5.52 -7.06 6.42
C GLY A 46 6.27 -8.38 6.46
N TYR A 47 7.59 -8.34 6.31
CA TYR A 47 8.44 -9.53 6.40
C TYR A 47 8.41 -10.17 7.80
N PHE A 48 8.46 -9.35 8.85
CA PHE A 48 8.37 -9.80 10.24
C PHE A 48 7.03 -10.48 10.53
N GLU A 49 5.92 -9.89 10.11
CA GLU A 49 4.59 -10.45 10.32
C GLU A 49 4.37 -11.75 9.50
N LEU A 50 4.96 -11.82 8.30
CA LEU A 50 4.96 -13.06 7.51
C LEU A 50 5.66 -14.19 8.26
N GLN A 51 6.80 -13.93 8.89
CA GLN A 51 7.52 -14.93 9.70
C GLN A 51 6.75 -15.37 10.93
N ARG A 52 5.90 -14.51 11.47
CA ARG A 52 5.00 -14.83 12.60
C ARG A 52 3.75 -15.60 12.18
N GLY A 53 3.50 -15.72 10.86
CA GLY A 53 2.31 -16.34 10.32
C GLY A 53 1.08 -15.41 10.25
N ASP A 54 1.22 -14.12 10.58
CA ASP A 54 0.14 -13.14 10.39
C ASP A 54 0.13 -12.64 8.93
N VAL A 55 -0.47 -13.45 8.07
CA VAL A 55 -0.52 -13.20 6.62
C VAL A 55 -1.23 -11.91 6.27
N LEU A 56 -2.38 -11.65 6.91
CA LEU A 56 -3.20 -10.48 6.56
C LEU A 56 -2.49 -9.18 6.92
N LEU A 57 -1.80 -9.16 8.07
CA LEU A 57 -1.01 -8.01 8.45
C LEU A 57 0.24 -7.88 7.57
N ALA A 58 0.90 -8.99 7.24
CA ALA A 58 2.04 -9.00 6.33
C ALA A 58 1.68 -8.41 4.96
N VAL A 59 0.59 -8.86 4.35
CA VAL A 59 0.07 -8.34 3.08
C VAL A 59 -0.26 -6.86 3.16
N LYS A 60 -0.95 -6.45 4.22
CA LYS A 60 -1.26 -5.03 4.45
C LYS A 60 0.02 -4.18 4.45
N LYS A 61 1.08 -4.64 5.13
CA LYS A 61 2.35 -3.95 5.23
C LYS A 61 3.14 -3.93 3.92
N PHE A 62 3.12 -5.01 3.15
CA PHE A 62 3.71 -5.03 1.82
C PHE A 62 2.97 -4.11 0.84
N ASN A 63 1.64 -4.08 0.88
CA ASN A 63 0.85 -3.16 0.06
C ASN A 63 1.07 -1.69 0.48
N GLU A 64 1.21 -1.41 1.78
CA GLU A 64 1.61 -0.09 2.28
C GLU A 64 2.97 0.33 1.71
N ALA A 65 3.97 -0.56 1.71
CA ALA A 65 5.28 -0.29 1.16
C ALA A 65 5.25 -0.02 -0.35
N GLU A 66 4.42 -0.75 -1.13
CA GLU A 66 4.21 -0.52 -2.56
C GLU A 66 3.62 0.86 -2.83
N LEU A 67 2.60 1.25 -2.03
CA LEU A 67 1.84 2.49 -2.23
C LEU A 67 2.58 3.74 -1.77
N LEU A 68 3.44 3.65 -0.76
CA LEU A 68 4.21 4.79 -0.25
C LEU A 68 5.17 5.35 -1.28
N PHE A 69 5.78 4.50 -2.11
CA PHE A 69 6.71 4.94 -3.14
C PHE A 69 6.62 4.08 -4.41
N PRO A 70 5.56 4.23 -5.22
CA PRO A 70 5.27 3.36 -6.36
C PRO A 70 6.36 3.36 -7.45
N GLN A 71 7.13 4.46 -7.55
CA GLN A 71 8.24 4.58 -8.51
C GLN A 71 9.54 3.94 -8.01
N SER A 72 9.56 3.46 -6.79
CA SER A 72 10.73 2.82 -6.20
C SER A 72 10.99 1.44 -6.82
N PRO A 73 12.27 1.04 -6.96
CA PRO A 73 12.62 -0.34 -7.28
C PRO A 73 12.13 -1.37 -6.26
N TRP A 74 11.66 -0.91 -5.09
CA TRP A 74 11.11 -1.76 -4.03
C TRP A 74 9.61 -2.04 -4.20
N ALA A 75 8.85 -1.16 -4.88
CA ALA A 75 7.42 -1.34 -5.07
C ALA A 75 7.08 -2.72 -5.70
N PRO A 76 7.68 -3.14 -6.83
CA PRO A 76 7.43 -4.47 -7.37
C PRO A 76 7.92 -5.61 -6.48
N LYS A 77 8.90 -5.37 -5.59
CA LYS A 77 9.32 -6.38 -4.62
C LYS A 77 8.29 -6.54 -3.50
N ALA A 78 7.71 -5.44 -3.03
CA ALA A 78 6.66 -5.46 -2.04
C ALA A 78 5.39 -6.14 -2.59
N ALA A 79 4.98 -5.81 -3.80
CA ALA A 79 3.83 -6.42 -4.46
C ALA A 79 3.97 -7.95 -4.61
N ILE A 80 5.13 -8.45 -5.05
CA ILE A 80 5.34 -9.90 -5.17
C ILE A 80 5.41 -10.59 -3.80
N MET A 81 5.86 -9.89 -2.76
CA MET A 81 5.88 -10.42 -1.39
C MET A 81 4.47 -10.50 -0.80
N ALA A 82 3.57 -9.59 -1.12
CA ALA A 82 2.16 -9.69 -0.75
C ALA A 82 1.51 -10.94 -1.35
N ALA A 83 1.71 -11.18 -2.65
CA ALA A 83 1.23 -12.38 -3.31
C ALA A 83 1.83 -13.67 -2.71
N TYR A 84 3.14 -13.67 -2.44
CA TYR A 84 3.80 -14.80 -1.80
C TYR A 84 3.27 -15.06 -0.38
N ALA A 85 2.97 -14.02 0.38
CA ALA A 85 2.42 -14.16 1.71
C ALA A 85 1.08 -14.92 1.70
N TYR A 86 0.18 -14.58 0.77
CA TYR A 86 -1.05 -15.32 0.57
C TYR A 86 -0.80 -16.79 0.18
N TYR A 87 0.06 -17.02 -0.83
CA TYR A 87 0.40 -18.37 -1.29
C TYR A 87 0.94 -19.25 -0.15
N SER A 88 1.83 -18.70 0.68
CA SER A 88 2.52 -19.43 1.75
C SER A 88 1.59 -20.01 2.83
N GLN A 89 0.37 -19.49 2.93
CA GLN A 89 -0.64 -19.92 3.89
C GLN A 89 -1.91 -20.47 3.21
N SER A 90 -1.76 -20.93 1.97
CA SER A 90 -2.82 -21.56 1.19
C SER A 90 -4.03 -20.66 0.85
N TYR A 91 -3.87 -19.33 0.91
CA TYR A 91 -4.86 -18.39 0.40
C TYR A 91 -4.70 -18.25 -1.13
N TYR A 92 -4.91 -19.35 -1.87
CA TYR A 92 -4.58 -19.42 -3.29
C TYR A 92 -5.39 -18.46 -4.14
N THR A 93 -6.66 -18.25 -3.85
CA THR A 93 -7.51 -17.29 -4.57
C THR A 93 -6.98 -15.87 -4.47
N ASP A 94 -6.59 -15.46 -3.25
CA ASP A 94 -6.01 -14.13 -3.01
C ASP A 94 -4.62 -14.00 -3.62
N ALA A 95 -3.81 -15.07 -3.57
CA ALA A 95 -2.51 -15.12 -4.23
C ALA A 95 -2.63 -14.94 -5.76
N ILE A 96 -3.60 -15.63 -6.40
CA ILE A 96 -3.89 -15.52 -7.83
C ILE A 96 -4.23 -14.07 -8.17
N PHE A 97 -5.16 -13.45 -7.43
CA PHE A 97 -5.56 -12.07 -7.65
C PHE A 97 -4.36 -11.09 -7.58
N GLU A 98 -3.53 -11.21 -6.55
CA GLU A 98 -2.35 -10.34 -6.39
C GLU A 98 -1.29 -10.59 -7.46
N LEU A 99 -1.11 -11.84 -7.92
CA LEU A 99 -0.16 -12.18 -8.97
C LEU A 99 -0.61 -11.65 -10.34
N GLU A 100 -1.90 -11.76 -10.66
CA GLU A 100 -2.46 -11.18 -11.88
C GLU A 100 -2.32 -9.65 -11.87
N ARG A 101 -2.64 -8.99 -10.76
CA ARG A 101 -2.42 -7.55 -10.56
C ARG A 101 -0.94 -7.20 -10.75
N TYR A 102 -0.03 -7.98 -10.15
CA TYR A 102 1.41 -7.76 -10.30
C TYR A 102 1.86 -7.83 -11.76
N LEU A 103 1.43 -8.84 -12.51
CA LEU A 103 1.82 -9.03 -13.90
C LEU A 103 1.34 -7.90 -14.82
N VAL A 104 0.18 -7.30 -14.51
CA VAL A 104 -0.36 -6.13 -15.22
C VAL A 104 0.40 -4.85 -14.83
N THR A 105 0.68 -4.66 -13.55
CA THR A 105 1.31 -3.44 -13.02
C THR A 105 2.81 -3.37 -13.34
N TYR A 106 3.50 -4.53 -13.32
CA TYR A 106 4.95 -4.62 -13.50
C TYR A 106 5.36 -5.55 -14.66
N PRO A 107 4.89 -5.35 -15.90
CA PRO A 107 5.03 -6.31 -17.00
C PRO A 107 6.48 -6.57 -17.42
N ASN A 108 7.39 -5.64 -17.13
CA ASN A 108 8.80 -5.71 -17.51
C ASN A 108 9.75 -5.95 -16.31
N HIS A 109 9.19 -6.21 -15.11
CA HIS A 109 10.05 -6.44 -13.95
C HIS A 109 10.70 -7.84 -14.00
N LYS A 110 11.94 -7.94 -13.49
CA LYS A 110 12.72 -9.18 -13.48
C LYS A 110 12.05 -10.36 -12.76
N SER A 111 11.20 -10.09 -11.78
CA SER A 111 10.44 -11.10 -11.05
C SER A 111 9.20 -11.62 -11.80
N LYS A 112 8.95 -11.18 -13.04
CA LYS A 112 7.81 -11.65 -13.85
C LYS A 112 7.80 -13.17 -14.02
N VAL A 113 8.94 -13.77 -14.26
CA VAL A 113 9.06 -15.24 -14.41
C VAL A 113 8.64 -15.95 -13.12
N TYR A 114 9.09 -15.42 -11.98
CA TYR A 114 8.70 -15.95 -10.67
C TYR A 114 7.20 -15.75 -10.40
N ALA A 115 6.64 -14.61 -10.79
CA ALA A 115 5.20 -14.37 -10.64
C ALA A 115 4.36 -15.36 -11.46
N HIS A 116 4.74 -15.66 -12.71
CA HIS A 116 4.07 -16.68 -13.50
C HIS A 116 4.21 -18.10 -12.90
N PHE A 117 5.37 -18.41 -12.38
CA PHE A 117 5.58 -19.71 -11.70
C PHE A 117 4.66 -19.83 -10.48
N LEU A 118 4.64 -18.80 -9.62
CA LEU A 118 3.83 -18.81 -8.41
C LEU A 118 2.32 -18.82 -8.73
N LEU A 119 1.91 -18.12 -9.80
CA LEU A 119 0.54 -18.14 -10.31
C LEU A 119 0.12 -19.55 -10.74
N GLY A 120 0.97 -20.23 -11.53
CA GLY A 120 0.72 -21.61 -11.95
C GLY A 120 0.64 -22.57 -10.75
N MET A 121 1.53 -22.41 -9.76
CA MET A 121 1.48 -23.19 -8.51
C MET A 121 0.21 -22.93 -7.72
N SER A 122 -0.25 -21.67 -7.63
CA SER A 122 -1.48 -21.33 -6.94
C SER A 122 -2.71 -22.00 -7.55
N PHE A 123 -2.82 -22.00 -8.88
CA PHE A 123 -3.88 -22.76 -9.58
C PHE A 123 -3.78 -24.27 -9.35
N TYR A 124 -2.58 -24.83 -9.39
CA TYR A 124 -2.39 -26.25 -9.17
C TYR A 124 -2.80 -26.70 -7.76
N GLU A 125 -2.38 -25.96 -6.74
CA GLU A 125 -2.71 -26.25 -5.34
C GLU A 125 -4.21 -26.08 -5.07
N GLN A 126 -4.87 -25.09 -5.67
CA GLN A 126 -6.32 -24.90 -5.58
C GLN A 126 -7.08 -26.14 -6.10
N ILE A 127 -6.67 -26.69 -7.23
CA ILE A 127 -7.30 -27.91 -7.79
C ILE A 127 -7.14 -29.10 -6.85
N ILE A 128 -5.99 -29.25 -6.19
CA ILE A 128 -5.74 -30.33 -5.26
C ILE A 128 -6.62 -30.19 -4.02
N ASP A 129 -6.79 -28.99 -3.50
CA ASP A 129 -7.63 -28.71 -2.34
C ASP A 129 -9.11 -29.00 -2.62
N GLU A 130 -9.63 -28.57 -3.74
CA GLU A 130 -11.01 -28.88 -4.17
C GLU A 130 -11.26 -30.39 -4.30
N LYS A 131 -10.28 -31.16 -4.80
CA LYS A 131 -10.40 -32.63 -4.87
C LYS A 131 -10.39 -33.29 -3.50
N LYS A 132 -9.65 -32.76 -2.54
CA LYS A 132 -9.66 -33.26 -1.15
C LYS A 132 -11.02 -33.04 -0.51
N ASP A 133 -11.62 -31.86 -0.69
CA ASP A 133 -12.94 -31.55 -0.18
C ASP A 133 -14.03 -32.42 -0.80
N LEU A 134 -13.94 -32.67 -2.10
CA LEU A 134 -14.87 -33.56 -2.80
C LEU A 134 -14.79 -35.00 -2.29
N LYS A 135 -13.58 -35.47 -1.98
CA LYS A 135 -13.38 -36.81 -1.42
C LYS A 135 -14.02 -36.93 -0.06
N SER A 136 -13.84 -35.99 0.85
CA SER A 136 -14.45 -35.99 2.17
C SER A 136 -15.98 -35.97 2.11
N ILE A 137 -16.57 -35.25 1.13
CA ILE A 137 -18.00 -35.24 0.89
C ILE A 137 -18.51 -36.60 0.37
N LEU A 138 -17.76 -37.25 -0.51
CA LEU A 138 -18.12 -38.59 -1.04
C LEU A 138 -18.02 -39.66 0.04
N ASP A 139 -16.94 -39.66 0.83
CA ASP A 139 -16.73 -40.61 1.93
C ASP A 139 -17.77 -40.44 3.05
N SER A 140 -18.38 -39.25 3.21
CA SER A 140 -19.45 -39.02 4.21
C SER A 140 -20.81 -39.58 3.80
N LYS A 141 -21.00 -40.11 2.58
CA LYS A 141 -22.24 -40.69 2.06
C LYS A 141 -22.30 -42.22 2.19
N GLU A 142 -21.21 -42.87 2.58
CA GLU A 142 -21.18 -44.28 2.92
C GLU A 142 -21.47 -44.51 4.42
#